data_9778ecc45027f91117bb8c75289ac350
#
_entry.id   9778ecc45027f91117bb8c75289ac350
#
_cell.length_a   1.000
_cell.length_b   1.000
_cell.length_c   1.000
_cell.angle_alpha   90.00
_cell.angle_beta   90.00
_cell.angle_gamma   90.00
#
_symmetry.space_group_name_H-M   'P 1'
#
loop_
_entity.id
_entity.type
_entity.pdbx_description
1 polymer ?
#
loop_
_entity_poly.entity_id
_entity_poly.type
_entity_poly.pdbx_seq_one_letter_code
_entity_poly.pdbx_strand_id
1 'polypeptide(L)'
;MKKYLYLIILCVVFAGCKGSQQKGNTAESNGKESVANSDGKPAVTVTIPPYKFFVDKIAGDKVDVNVMVSNGNNPETYEPYAEQMMELSRSALYLKVGSIGFEQTWMKKLQDNAPDMKVIDTSTGITPAKTPGGNTDPHVWMSCKNARIISSNIFKALCNLEPKNKAFFEKNYLSLLKIIDKRDSTIREGFKNHPEMVRKFVIYHPILTYFARDYQLEQLAIEEEGREPSA
;
A
#
# COMPACT_ATOMS: atom_id res chain seq x y z
N MET A 1 -48.85 26.33 -51.99
CA MET A 1 -48.40 27.60 -52.67
C MET A 1 -47.04 27.99 -52.12
N LYS A 2 -46.03 28.03 -53.00
CA LYS A 2 -44.76 28.82 -53.02
C LYS A 2 -43.89 28.77 -51.74
N LYS A 3 -42.72 28.05 -51.81
CA LYS A 3 -41.37 28.47 -52.26
C LYS A 3 -40.82 29.67 -51.48
N TYR A 4 -39.65 29.48 -50.79
CA TYR A 4 -38.33 29.98 -51.26
C TYR A 4 -37.19 29.39 -50.40
N LEU A 5 -36.27 28.87 -51.16
CA LEU A 5 -34.92 28.41 -50.88
C LEU A 5 -34.00 29.66 -50.79
N TYR A 6 -33.13 29.74 -49.73
CA TYR A 6 -31.94 30.58 -49.77
C TYR A 6 -30.71 29.80 -49.32
N LEU A 7 -29.92 29.55 -50.34
CA LEU A 7 -28.56 29.05 -50.30
C LEU A 7 -27.63 30.24 -49.94
N ILE A 8 -26.85 30.18 -48.88
CA ILE A 8 -25.76 31.12 -48.66
C ILE A 8 -24.45 30.33 -48.60
N ILE A 9 -23.66 30.46 -49.66
CA ILE A 9 -22.26 30.05 -49.77
C ILE A 9 -21.43 31.13 -49.11
N LEU A 10 -20.60 30.79 -48.13
CA LEU A 10 -19.57 31.67 -47.59
C LEU A 10 -18.19 31.07 -47.83
N CYS A 11 -17.41 31.76 -48.65
CA CYS A 11 -16.04 31.43 -49.03
C CYS A 11 -15.08 31.56 -47.86
N VAL A 12 -14.25 30.54 -47.66
CA VAL A 12 -13.12 30.58 -46.72
C VAL A 12 -11.89 31.08 -47.48
N VAL A 13 -11.34 32.20 -47.01
CA VAL A 13 -10.09 32.76 -47.50
C VAL A 13 -8.93 32.19 -46.70
N PHE A 14 -8.04 31.44 -47.35
CA PHE A 14 -6.76 31.04 -46.84
C PHE A 14 -5.79 32.23 -46.87
N ALA A 15 -5.31 32.65 -45.69
CA ALA A 15 -4.13 33.49 -45.58
C ALA A 15 -3.01 32.67 -44.89
N GLY A 16 -2.02 32.28 -45.69
CA GLY A 16 -0.80 31.67 -45.19
C GLY A 16 0.12 32.75 -44.59
N CYS A 17 0.75 32.40 -43.45
CA CYS A 17 1.94 33.09 -42.95
C CYS A 17 3.11 32.14 -42.85
N LYS A 18 4.17 32.59 -43.47
CA LYS A 18 5.47 31.97 -43.70
C LYS A 18 6.35 32.01 -42.43
N GLY A 19 7.11 31.00 -42.27
CA GLY A 19 8.01 30.61 -41.23
C GLY A 19 8.97 31.60 -40.58
N SER A 20 9.36 31.22 -39.40
CA SER A 20 10.69 31.55 -38.83
C SER A 20 11.20 30.34 -38.08
N GLN A 21 12.27 29.73 -38.58
CA GLN A 21 13.05 28.73 -37.87
C GLN A 21 13.88 29.41 -36.78
N GLN A 22 13.61 29.07 -35.53
CA GLN A 22 14.52 29.34 -34.42
C GLN A 22 14.97 28.02 -33.80
N LYS A 23 16.24 27.66 -34.06
CA LYS A 23 16.95 26.57 -33.37
C LYS A 23 17.07 26.94 -31.89
N GLY A 24 16.32 26.29 -31.02
CA GLY A 24 16.52 26.29 -29.60
C GLY A 24 16.90 24.89 -29.16
N ASN A 25 18.12 24.71 -28.66
CA ASN A 25 18.54 23.53 -27.93
C ASN A 25 17.67 23.39 -26.69
N THR A 26 16.77 22.43 -26.67
CA THR A 26 16.14 21.94 -25.43
C THR A 26 16.78 20.65 -25.05
N ALA A 27 17.50 20.67 -23.92
CA ALA A 27 17.89 19.48 -23.21
C ALA A 27 16.63 18.68 -22.84
N GLU A 28 16.52 17.46 -23.34
CA GLU A 28 15.50 16.50 -22.92
C GLU A 28 15.73 16.17 -21.43
N SER A 29 14.95 16.77 -20.55
CA SER A 29 14.73 16.22 -19.24
C SER A 29 13.67 15.14 -19.37
N ASN A 30 14.08 13.87 -19.45
CA ASN A 30 13.21 12.72 -19.32
C ASN A 30 12.64 12.65 -17.89
N GLY A 31 11.71 13.53 -17.56
CA GLY A 31 10.81 13.39 -16.44
C GLY A 31 9.64 12.50 -16.86
N LYS A 32 9.71 11.20 -16.55
CA LYS A 32 8.53 10.33 -16.66
C LYS A 32 7.43 10.93 -15.79
N GLU A 33 6.36 11.41 -16.41
CA GLU A 33 5.14 11.80 -15.72
C GLU A 33 4.59 10.56 -15.00
N SER A 34 4.51 10.59 -13.67
CA SER A 34 3.78 9.59 -12.91
C SER A 34 2.30 9.68 -13.31
N VAL A 35 1.69 8.53 -13.57
CA VAL A 35 0.26 8.45 -13.89
C VAL A 35 -0.52 8.92 -12.65
N ALA A 36 -1.02 10.15 -12.69
CA ALA A 36 -1.84 10.74 -11.64
C ALA A 36 -3.32 10.44 -11.90
N ASN A 37 -4.09 10.24 -10.83
CA ASN A 37 -5.55 10.20 -10.89
C ASN A 37 -6.13 11.57 -11.30
N SER A 38 -7.47 11.66 -11.53
CA SER A 38 -8.17 12.86 -11.95
C SER A 38 -7.86 14.13 -11.14
N ASP A 39 -7.42 13.98 -9.89
CA ASP A 39 -7.06 15.08 -8.98
C ASP A 39 -5.55 15.38 -8.94
N GLY A 40 -4.74 14.78 -9.82
CA GLY A 40 -3.29 15.00 -9.86
C GLY A 40 -2.50 14.37 -8.74
N LYS A 41 -3.12 13.50 -7.91
CA LYS A 41 -2.46 12.76 -6.82
C LYS A 41 -1.90 11.45 -7.32
N PRO A 42 -0.71 11.01 -6.87
CA PRO A 42 -0.21 9.69 -7.21
C PRO A 42 -1.03 8.60 -6.54
N ALA A 43 -1.35 7.54 -7.27
CA ALA A 43 -1.98 6.36 -6.72
C ALA A 43 -0.95 5.44 -6.05
N VAL A 44 -1.28 4.97 -4.87
CA VAL A 44 -0.50 4.00 -4.07
C VAL A 44 -1.38 2.79 -3.80
N THR A 45 -0.92 1.61 -4.16
CA THR A 45 -1.63 0.36 -3.86
C THR A 45 -0.99 -0.36 -2.68
N VAL A 46 -1.82 -0.90 -1.81
CA VAL A 46 -1.42 -1.76 -0.70
C VAL A 46 -2.13 -3.10 -0.81
N THR A 47 -1.55 -4.14 -0.23
CA THR A 47 -2.14 -5.48 -0.31
C THR A 47 -3.39 -5.59 0.57
N ILE A 48 -3.35 -5.15 1.81
CA ILE A 48 -4.41 -5.34 2.82
C ILE A 48 -4.74 -4.04 3.57
N PRO A 49 -5.96 -3.91 4.14
CA PRO A 49 -6.43 -2.68 4.81
C PRO A 49 -5.55 -2.14 5.94
N PRO A 50 -4.87 -2.96 6.79
CA PRO A 50 -3.94 -2.43 7.78
C PRO A 50 -2.83 -1.55 7.20
N TYR A 51 -2.39 -1.82 5.97
CA TYR A 51 -1.36 -1.02 5.30
C TYR A 51 -1.89 0.32 4.80
N LYS A 52 -3.17 0.36 4.38
CA LYS A 52 -3.84 1.63 4.09
C LYS A 52 -3.84 2.56 5.31
N PHE A 53 -4.09 2.03 6.51
CA PHE A 53 -4.02 2.83 7.74
C PHE A 53 -2.65 3.51 7.91
N PHE A 54 -1.54 2.80 7.69
CA PHE A 54 -0.20 3.40 7.79
C PHE A 54 0.02 4.49 6.73
N VAL A 55 -0.40 4.24 5.49
CA VAL A 55 -0.28 5.23 4.41
C VAL A 55 -1.12 6.45 4.71
N ASP A 56 -2.40 6.29 5.07
CA ASP A 56 -3.30 7.40 5.41
C ASP A 56 -2.76 8.25 6.57
N LYS A 57 -2.18 7.59 7.60
CA LYS A 57 -1.60 8.31 8.75
C LYS A 57 -0.36 9.11 8.37
N ILE A 58 0.42 8.70 7.39
CA ILE A 58 1.66 9.38 6.97
C ILE A 58 1.36 10.38 5.85
N ALA A 59 0.65 9.96 4.82
CA ALA A 59 0.43 10.75 3.62
C ALA A 59 -0.76 11.71 3.71
N GLY A 60 -1.73 11.44 4.60
CA GLY A 60 -2.98 12.20 4.64
C GLY A 60 -3.68 12.17 3.29
N ASP A 61 -3.95 13.34 2.73
CA ASP A 61 -4.64 13.54 1.45
C ASP A 61 -3.69 13.69 0.25
N LYS A 62 -2.39 13.41 0.40
CA LYS A 62 -1.38 13.66 -0.65
C LYS A 62 -1.26 12.52 -1.67
N VAL A 63 -1.87 11.39 -1.40
CA VAL A 63 -1.90 10.22 -2.29
C VAL A 63 -3.30 9.59 -2.26
N ASP A 64 -3.66 8.87 -3.31
CA ASP A 64 -4.85 8.03 -3.36
C ASP A 64 -4.44 6.59 -3.05
N VAL A 65 -5.17 5.92 -2.15
CA VAL A 65 -4.78 4.59 -1.66
C VAL A 65 -5.79 3.52 -2.08
N ASN A 66 -5.35 2.62 -2.95
CA ASN A 66 -6.07 1.41 -3.35
C ASN A 66 -5.69 0.22 -2.48
N VAL A 67 -6.64 -0.67 -2.22
CA VAL A 67 -6.43 -1.91 -1.46
C VAL A 67 -6.78 -3.11 -2.33
N MET A 68 -5.82 -4.02 -2.53
CA MET A 68 -6.04 -5.20 -3.39
C MET A 68 -6.97 -6.21 -2.74
N VAL A 69 -6.70 -6.60 -1.51
CA VAL A 69 -7.53 -7.56 -0.76
C VAL A 69 -8.39 -6.78 0.22
N SER A 70 -9.65 -6.54 -0.15
CA SER A 70 -10.58 -5.77 0.68
C SER A 70 -11.05 -6.57 1.92
N ASN A 71 -11.68 -5.84 2.88
CA ASN A 71 -12.19 -6.44 4.11
C ASN A 71 -13.11 -7.64 3.84
N GLY A 72 -12.99 -8.67 4.66
CA GLY A 72 -13.80 -9.89 4.59
C GLY A 72 -13.29 -10.94 3.62
N ASN A 73 -12.25 -10.66 2.85
CA ASN A 73 -11.61 -11.64 1.97
C ASN A 73 -10.38 -12.27 2.62
N ASN A 74 -10.15 -13.54 2.29
CA ASN A 74 -8.97 -14.27 2.74
C ASN A 74 -7.78 -13.96 1.82
N PRO A 75 -6.71 -13.31 2.32
CA PRO A 75 -5.57 -12.95 1.49
C PRO A 75 -4.72 -14.14 1.00
N GLU A 76 -4.95 -15.34 1.52
CA GLU A 76 -4.24 -16.54 1.05
C GLU A 76 -4.85 -17.11 -0.24
N THR A 77 -6.15 -16.86 -0.48
CA THR A 77 -6.91 -17.45 -1.60
C THR A 77 -7.56 -16.41 -2.52
N TYR A 78 -7.31 -15.12 -2.27
CA TYR A 78 -7.94 -14.03 -3.00
C TYR A 78 -7.44 -13.93 -4.45
N GLU A 79 -8.38 -13.71 -5.36
CA GLU A 79 -8.12 -13.40 -6.76
C GLU A 79 -8.62 -11.99 -7.09
N PRO A 80 -7.78 -11.12 -7.69
CA PRO A 80 -8.17 -9.75 -7.99
C PRO A 80 -9.15 -9.70 -9.18
N TYR A 81 -10.15 -8.83 -9.08
CA TYR A 81 -11.09 -8.56 -10.16
C TYR A 81 -10.46 -7.67 -11.24
N ALA A 82 -11.05 -7.69 -12.45
CA ALA A 82 -10.58 -6.89 -13.58
C ALA A 82 -10.52 -5.38 -13.27
N GLU A 83 -11.51 -4.85 -12.53
CA GLU A 83 -11.55 -3.45 -12.10
C GLU A 83 -10.35 -3.10 -11.21
N GLN A 84 -10.00 -3.96 -10.25
CA GLN A 84 -8.83 -3.76 -9.39
C GLN A 84 -7.51 -3.79 -10.19
N MET A 85 -7.42 -4.63 -11.22
CA MET A 85 -6.28 -4.64 -12.13
C MET A 85 -6.18 -3.35 -12.94
N MET A 86 -7.32 -2.76 -13.34
CA MET A 86 -7.34 -1.45 -14.00
C MET A 86 -6.95 -0.31 -13.05
N GLU A 87 -7.39 -0.33 -11.80
CA GLU A 87 -6.96 0.63 -10.78
C GLU A 87 -5.46 0.50 -10.49
N LEU A 88 -4.98 -0.73 -10.35
CA LEU A 88 -3.57 -1.03 -10.15
C LEU A 88 -2.69 -0.48 -11.29
N SER A 89 -3.14 -0.58 -12.54
CA SER A 89 -2.36 -0.12 -13.70
C SER A 89 -2.02 1.37 -13.65
N ARG A 90 -2.75 2.14 -12.82
CA ARG A 90 -2.52 3.58 -12.58
C ARG A 90 -1.64 3.84 -11.36
N SER A 91 -1.26 2.80 -10.61
CA SER A 91 -0.49 2.96 -9.39
C SER A 91 0.98 3.25 -9.69
N ALA A 92 1.50 4.29 -9.05
CA ALA A 92 2.92 4.63 -9.10
C ALA A 92 3.76 3.81 -8.11
N LEU A 93 3.12 3.29 -7.05
CA LEU A 93 3.78 2.58 -5.96
C LEU A 93 2.89 1.44 -5.44
N TYR A 94 3.50 0.28 -5.21
CA TYR A 94 2.91 -0.84 -4.49
C TYR A 94 3.70 -1.09 -3.19
N LEU A 95 3.00 -1.10 -2.07
CA LEU A 95 3.56 -1.38 -0.75
C LEU A 95 3.11 -2.78 -0.31
N LYS A 96 3.99 -3.75 -0.45
CA LYS A 96 3.67 -5.13 -0.10
C LYS A 96 3.93 -5.43 1.37
N VAL A 97 3.18 -6.40 1.90
CA VAL A 97 3.33 -6.96 3.26
C VAL A 97 4.67 -7.71 3.40
N GLY A 98 5.01 -8.50 2.37
CA GLY A 98 6.25 -9.26 2.29
C GLY A 98 6.06 -10.75 2.00
N SER A 99 5.35 -11.48 2.86
CA SER A 99 5.25 -12.95 2.76
C SER A 99 3.82 -13.49 2.76
N ILE A 100 2.82 -12.67 2.44
CA ILE A 100 1.41 -13.09 2.36
C ILE A 100 1.14 -13.84 1.05
N GLY A 101 0.28 -14.86 1.08
CA GLY A 101 0.03 -15.78 -0.05
C GLY A 101 -0.43 -15.08 -1.33
N PHE A 102 -1.29 -14.06 -1.20
CA PHE A 102 -1.69 -13.21 -2.33
C PHE A 102 -0.47 -12.66 -3.10
N GLU A 103 0.51 -12.10 -2.39
CA GLU A 103 1.68 -11.50 -3.02
C GLU A 103 2.58 -12.57 -3.67
N GLN A 104 2.71 -13.73 -3.05
CA GLN A 104 3.48 -14.84 -3.60
C GLN A 104 2.89 -15.33 -4.92
N THR A 105 1.55 -15.36 -5.01
CA THR A 105 0.83 -15.86 -6.18
C THR A 105 0.73 -14.81 -7.28
N TRP A 106 0.43 -13.56 -6.94
CA TRP A 106 -0.01 -12.55 -7.90
C TRP A 106 1.04 -11.51 -8.24
N MET A 107 2.09 -11.28 -7.44
CA MET A 107 2.99 -10.13 -7.61
C MET A 107 3.57 -10.01 -9.02
N LYS A 108 3.96 -11.13 -9.64
CA LYS A 108 4.46 -11.09 -11.02
C LYS A 108 3.41 -10.55 -11.99
N LYS A 109 2.17 -11.04 -11.93
CA LYS A 109 1.07 -10.58 -12.80
C LYS A 109 0.71 -9.12 -12.54
N LEU A 110 0.77 -8.68 -11.26
CA LEU A 110 0.52 -7.29 -10.88
C LEU A 110 1.58 -6.35 -11.49
N GLN A 111 2.85 -6.74 -11.45
CA GLN A 111 3.94 -5.98 -12.06
C GLN A 111 3.88 -5.98 -13.59
N ASP A 112 3.54 -7.13 -14.21
CA ASP A 112 3.35 -7.23 -15.67
C ASP A 112 2.20 -6.30 -16.14
N ASN A 113 1.15 -6.13 -15.30
CA ASN A 113 0.01 -5.23 -15.57
C ASN A 113 0.34 -3.74 -15.35
N ALA A 114 1.31 -3.43 -14.49
CA ALA A 114 1.75 -2.09 -14.15
C ALA A 114 3.29 -1.99 -14.16
N PRO A 115 3.93 -2.03 -15.34
CA PRO A 115 5.39 -2.18 -15.45
C PRO A 115 6.18 -0.98 -14.90
N ASP A 116 5.60 0.21 -14.86
CA ASP A 116 6.23 1.42 -14.29
C ASP A 116 6.02 1.55 -12.77
N MET A 117 5.15 0.74 -12.18
CA MET A 117 4.85 0.74 -10.74
C MET A 117 6.06 0.25 -9.93
N LYS A 118 6.49 1.06 -8.96
CA LYS A 118 7.53 0.65 -8.01
C LYS A 118 6.94 -0.27 -6.96
N VAL A 119 7.61 -1.38 -6.66
CA VAL A 119 7.22 -2.32 -5.60
C VAL A 119 8.21 -2.23 -4.45
N ILE A 120 7.69 -1.97 -3.25
CA ILE A 120 8.49 -1.85 -2.01
C ILE A 120 8.02 -2.90 -1.02
N ASP A 121 8.96 -3.71 -0.55
CA ASP A 121 8.73 -4.64 0.55
C ASP A 121 8.84 -3.89 1.88
N THR A 122 7.70 -3.67 2.53
CA THR A 122 7.66 -2.91 3.78
C THR A 122 8.08 -3.73 5.00
N SER A 123 8.24 -5.05 4.86
CA SER A 123 8.77 -5.94 5.91
C SER A 123 10.30 -5.92 6.01
N THR A 124 10.98 -5.24 5.09
CA THR A 124 12.46 -5.14 5.09
C THR A 124 12.97 -4.67 6.44
N GLY A 125 13.85 -5.47 7.07
CA GLY A 125 14.40 -5.20 8.40
C GLY A 125 13.61 -5.82 9.56
N ILE A 126 12.49 -6.50 9.30
CA ILE A 126 11.76 -7.29 10.30
C ILE A 126 12.43 -8.66 10.44
N THR A 127 12.67 -9.08 11.68
CA THR A 127 13.08 -10.47 11.98
C THR A 127 11.86 -11.38 11.84
N PRO A 128 11.85 -12.32 10.89
CA PRO A 128 10.71 -13.21 10.68
C PRO A 128 10.44 -14.08 11.92
N ALA A 129 9.17 -14.36 12.19
CA ALA A 129 8.74 -15.42 13.07
C ALA A 129 8.33 -16.63 12.23
N LYS A 130 8.38 -17.82 12.85
CA LYS A 130 7.96 -19.07 12.21
C LYS A 130 6.63 -19.52 12.76
N THR A 131 5.80 -20.08 11.90
CA THR A 131 4.62 -20.85 12.30
C THR A 131 5.06 -22.19 12.89
N PRO A 132 4.18 -22.92 13.59
CA PRO A 132 4.47 -24.27 14.05
C PRO A 132 4.90 -25.21 12.91
N GLY A 133 4.35 -25.06 11.71
CA GLY A 133 4.73 -25.80 10.50
C GLY A 133 6.07 -25.38 9.88
N GLY A 134 6.80 -24.42 10.47
CA GLY A 134 8.12 -23.98 10.01
C GLY A 134 8.12 -22.91 8.92
N ASN A 135 6.96 -22.53 8.40
CA ASN A 135 6.81 -21.45 7.41
C ASN A 135 7.02 -20.08 8.06
N THR A 136 7.31 -19.07 7.26
CA THR A 136 7.35 -17.69 7.76
C THR A 136 5.93 -17.19 8.00
N ASP A 137 5.65 -16.73 9.23
CA ASP A 137 4.37 -16.11 9.57
C ASP A 137 4.22 -14.78 8.83
N PRO A 138 3.16 -14.58 8.03
CA PRO A 138 2.94 -13.37 7.25
C PRO A 138 2.43 -12.17 8.08
N HIS A 139 1.92 -12.38 9.32
CA HIS A 139 1.18 -11.40 10.10
C HIS A 139 2.09 -10.37 10.80
N VAL A 140 3.09 -9.86 10.07
CA VAL A 140 4.13 -8.94 10.60
C VAL A 140 3.57 -7.67 11.21
N TRP A 141 2.40 -7.19 10.75
CA TRP A 141 1.75 -5.97 11.24
C TRP A 141 1.14 -6.10 12.64
N MET A 142 1.04 -7.32 13.17
CA MET A 142 0.46 -7.58 14.50
C MET A 142 1.48 -7.41 15.64
N SER A 143 2.40 -6.46 15.50
CA SER A 143 3.44 -6.14 16.48
C SER A 143 3.73 -4.64 16.45
N CYS A 144 3.77 -4.00 17.62
CA CYS A 144 4.16 -2.59 17.73
C CYS A 144 5.59 -2.36 17.26
N LYS A 145 6.51 -3.29 17.57
CA LYS A 145 7.90 -3.24 17.12
C LYS A 145 7.99 -3.27 15.59
N ASN A 146 7.27 -4.17 14.96
CA ASN A 146 7.26 -4.28 13.51
C ASN A 146 6.52 -3.10 12.85
N ALA A 147 5.44 -2.60 13.47
CA ALA A 147 4.70 -1.43 12.98
C ALA A 147 5.59 -0.19 12.84
N ARG A 148 6.60 -0.02 13.70
CA ARG A 148 7.61 1.04 13.56
C ARG A 148 8.45 0.87 12.30
N ILE A 149 8.89 -0.36 12.01
CA ILE A 149 9.71 -0.69 10.83
C ILE A 149 8.87 -0.49 9.57
N ILE A 150 7.65 -1.02 9.53
CA ILE A 150 6.69 -0.85 8.43
C ILE A 150 6.45 0.63 8.17
N SER A 151 6.14 1.42 9.21
CA SER A 151 5.92 2.86 9.10
C SER A 151 7.14 3.60 8.55
N SER A 152 8.36 3.21 8.94
CA SER A 152 9.61 3.77 8.43
C SER A 152 9.81 3.48 6.94
N ASN A 153 9.53 2.24 6.52
CA ASN A 153 9.67 1.84 5.12
C ASN A 153 8.63 2.53 4.23
N ILE A 154 7.38 2.63 4.69
CA ILE A 154 6.31 3.38 4.01
C ILE A 154 6.68 4.87 3.92
N PHE A 155 7.12 5.51 5.01
CA PHE A 155 7.54 6.90 5.02
C PHE A 155 8.64 7.17 3.97
N LYS A 156 9.68 6.33 3.92
CA LYS A 156 10.76 6.45 2.93
C LYS A 156 10.24 6.32 1.50
N ALA A 157 9.36 5.35 1.26
CA ALA A 157 8.77 5.13 -0.06
C ALA A 157 7.93 6.33 -0.51
N LEU A 158 7.11 6.90 0.38
CA LEU A 158 6.29 8.09 0.11
C LEU A 158 7.16 9.34 -0.13
N CYS A 159 8.24 9.52 0.62
CA CYS A 159 9.19 10.63 0.38
C CYS A 159 9.90 10.52 -0.98
N ASN A 160 10.19 9.31 -1.43
CA ASN A 160 10.77 9.08 -2.76
C ASN A 160 9.75 9.29 -3.88
N LEU A 161 8.47 8.97 -3.63
CA LEU A 161 7.37 9.18 -4.58
C LEU A 161 7.04 10.66 -4.72
N GLU A 162 6.91 11.38 -3.60
CA GLU A 162 6.48 12.77 -3.52
C GLU A 162 7.47 13.62 -2.68
N PRO A 163 8.67 13.92 -3.18
CA PRO A 163 9.70 14.65 -2.41
C PRO A 163 9.26 16.02 -1.91
N LYS A 164 8.37 16.69 -2.65
CA LYS A 164 7.81 18.00 -2.28
C LYS A 164 6.98 17.96 -0.99
N ASN A 165 6.43 16.79 -0.64
CA ASN A 165 5.61 16.58 0.54
C ASN A 165 6.40 16.02 1.75
N LYS A 166 7.73 15.87 1.65
CA LYS A 166 8.57 15.21 2.66
C LYS A 166 8.36 15.76 4.08
N ALA A 167 8.36 17.08 4.25
CA ALA A 167 8.19 17.70 5.58
C ALA A 167 6.81 17.39 6.19
N PHE A 168 5.76 17.34 5.37
CA PHE A 168 4.42 16.95 5.78
C PHE A 168 4.39 15.48 6.21
N PHE A 169 4.96 14.58 5.41
CA PHE A 169 5.05 13.16 5.72
C PHE A 169 5.86 12.90 6.99
N GLU A 170 6.98 13.60 7.18
CA GLU A 170 7.82 13.47 8.36
C GLU A 170 7.10 13.85 9.66
N LYS A 171 6.38 14.98 9.66
CA LYS A 171 5.56 15.40 10.80
C LYS A 171 4.54 14.33 11.17
N ASN A 172 3.83 13.79 10.17
CA ASN A 172 2.80 12.79 10.37
C ASN A 172 3.39 11.44 10.80
N TYR A 173 4.51 11.03 10.19
CA TYR A 173 5.25 9.83 10.58
C TYR A 173 5.68 9.88 12.06
N LEU A 174 6.25 10.99 12.50
CA LEU A 174 6.64 11.18 13.91
C LEU A 174 5.42 11.12 14.85
N SER A 175 4.28 11.64 14.42
CA SER A 175 3.01 11.53 15.17
C SER A 175 2.52 10.09 15.23
N LEU A 176 2.63 9.33 14.15
CA LEU A 176 2.29 7.90 14.10
C LEU A 176 3.19 7.07 15.04
N LEU A 177 4.51 7.36 15.05
CA LEU A 177 5.44 6.70 15.96
C LEU A 177 5.04 6.90 17.43
N LYS A 178 4.64 8.11 17.84
CA LYS A 178 4.15 8.38 19.20
C LYS A 178 2.92 7.55 19.55
N ILE A 179 2.01 7.34 18.59
CA ILE A 179 0.83 6.50 18.80
C ILE A 179 1.25 5.04 19.03
N ILE A 180 2.15 4.52 18.19
CA ILE A 180 2.66 3.15 18.29
C ILE A 180 3.37 2.95 19.64
N ASP A 181 4.27 3.88 20.01
CA ASP A 181 5.02 3.81 21.27
C ASP A 181 4.11 3.84 22.49
N LYS A 182 3.08 4.71 22.47
CA LYS A 182 2.10 4.76 23.54
C LYS A 182 1.34 3.44 23.68
N ARG A 183 0.97 2.81 22.57
CA ARG A 183 0.30 1.50 22.59
C ARG A 183 1.21 0.41 23.12
N ASP A 184 2.46 0.36 22.66
CA ASP A 184 3.46 -0.59 23.17
C ASP A 184 3.66 -0.44 24.69
N SER A 185 3.85 0.80 25.18
CA SER A 185 3.99 1.08 26.61
C SER A 185 2.75 0.64 27.40
N THR A 186 1.55 0.98 26.92
CA THR A 186 0.29 0.59 27.59
C THR A 186 0.17 -0.93 27.71
N ILE A 187 0.53 -1.68 26.66
CA ILE A 187 0.47 -3.16 26.69
C ILE A 187 1.48 -3.70 27.68
N ARG A 188 2.73 -3.21 27.65
CA ARG A 188 3.80 -3.65 28.57
C ARG A 188 3.45 -3.35 30.03
N GLU A 189 2.93 -2.16 30.31
CA GLU A 189 2.47 -1.76 31.66
C GLU A 189 1.31 -2.65 32.12
N GLY A 190 0.34 -2.96 31.25
CA GLY A 190 -0.74 -3.89 31.55
C GLY A 190 -0.20 -5.24 32.00
N PHE A 191 0.72 -5.83 31.26
CA PHE A 191 1.33 -7.10 31.64
C PHE A 191 2.22 -7.01 32.88
N LYS A 192 2.90 -5.89 33.11
CA LYS A 192 3.72 -5.66 34.28
C LYS A 192 2.89 -5.55 35.58
N ASN A 193 1.74 -4.87 35.49
CA ASN A 193 0.83 -4.62 36.59
C ASN A 193 0.00 -5.87 36.98
N HIS A 194 -0.02 -6.87 36.08
CA HIS A 194 -0.73 -8.15 36.30
C HIS A 194 0.22 -9.34 36.14
N PRO A 195 1.20 -9.48 37.05
CA PRO A 195 2.20 -10.57 36.99
C PRO A 195 1.57 -11.97 37.16
N GLU A 196 0.40 -12.04 37.79
CA GLU A 196 -0.41 -13.24 37.97
C GLU A 196 -1.12 -13.72 36.70
N MET A 197 -1.19 -12.88 35.69
CA MET A 197 -1.89 -13.20 34.44
C MET A 197 -1.27 -14.39 33.73
N VAL A 198 -2.10 -15.34 33.32
CA VAL A 198 -1.68 -16.47 32.48
C VAL A 198 -1.11 -15.95 31.17
N ARG A 199 0.11 -16.35 30.84
CA ARG A 199 0.83 -15.90 29.63
C ARG A 199 0.54 -16.77 28.41
N LYS A 200 -0.60 -17.48 28.40
CA LYS A 200 -1.05 -18.34 27.30
C LYS A 200 -2.45 -17.93 26.89
N PHE A 201 -2.73 -18.02 25.58
CA PHE A 201 -4.07 -17.80 25.05
C PHE A 201 -4.34 -18.73 23.87
N VAL A 202 -5.62 -19.04 23.65
CA VAL A 202 -6.09 -19.82 22.52
C VAL A 202 -6.65 -18.89 21.48
N ILE A 203 -6.33 -19.12 20.23
CA ILE A 203 -6.85 -18.37 19.07
C ILE A 203 -7.17 -19.35 17.95
N TYR A 204 -8.18 -19.06 17.14
CA TYR A 204 -8.52 -19.92 16.01
C TYR A 204 -7.42 -19.90 14.95
N HIS A 205 -7.24 -18.78 14.28
CA HIS A 205 -6.19 -18.55 13.28
C HIS A 205 -4.96 -17.87 13.91
N PRO A 206 -3.72 -18.35 13.71
CA PRO A 206 -2.52 -17.92 14.47
C PRO A 206 -1.97 -16.56 14.01
N ILE A 207 -2.75 -15.48 14.08
CA ILE A 207 -2.36 -14.15 13.62
C ILE A 207 -1.48 -13.36 14.59
N LEU A 208 -1.33 -13.82 15.84
CA LEU A 208 -0.68 -13.04 16.92
C LEU A 208 0.73 -13.53 17.27
N THR A 209 1.41 -14.28 16.40
CA THR A 209 2.75 -14.83 16.66
C THR A 209 3.78 -13.74 17.01
N TYR A 210 3.79 -12.62 16.24
CA TYR A 210 4.70 -11.50 16.52
C TYR A 210 4.33 -10.76 17.81
N PHE A 211 3.05 -10.60 18.09
CA PHE A 211 2.56 -10.05 19.34
C PHE A 211 2.97 -10.93 20.53
N ALA A 212 2.72 -12.24 20.44
CA ALA A 212 3.08 -13.19 21.47
C ALA A 212 4.59 -13.17 21.76
N ARG A 213 5.41 -13.18 20.70
CA ARG A 213 6.87 -13.04 20.81
C ARG A 213 7.29 -11.77 21.58
N ASP A 214 6.71 -10.62 21.21
CA ASP A 214 7.17 -9.31 21.70
C ASP A 214 6.75 -9.05 23.16
N TYR A 215 5.69 -9.73 23.64
CA TYR A 215 5.17 -9.59 24.99
C TYR A 215 5.33 -10.87 25.84
N GLN A 216 6.12 -11.84 25.38
CA GLN A 216 6.42 -13.09 26.09
C GLN A 216 5.15 -13.89 26.44
N LEU A 217 4.28 -14.05 25.45
CA LEU A 217 3.07 -14.86 25.51
C LEU A 217 3.25 -16.14 24.70
N GLU A 218 2.47 -17.17 25.03
CA GLU A 218 2.33 -18.39 24.25
C GLU A 218 0.98 -18.39 23.54
N GLN A 219 1.02 -18.43 22.20
CA GLN A 219 -0.16 -18.57 21.35
C GLN A 219 -0.41 -20.05 21.06
N LEU A 220 -1.61 -20.53 21.37
CA LEU A 220 -2.10 -21.85 21.01
C LEU A 220 -3.14 -21.69 19.91
N ALA A 221 -2.82 -22.08 18.69
CA ALA A 221 -3.74 -22.02 17.56
C ALA A 221 -4.58 -23.29 17.49
N ILE A 222 -5.87 -23.14 17.14
CA ILE A 222 -6.76 -24.26 16.84
C ILE A 222 -6.54 -24.71 15.39
N GLU A 223 -6.43 -23.75 14.47
CA GLU A 223 -6.16 -23.98 13.07
C GLU A 223 -4.65 -24.05 12.82
N GLU A 224 -4.20 -24.92 11.96
CA GLU A 224 -2.82 -25.02 11.50
C GLU A 224 -2.74 -24.76 9.99
N GLU A 225 -2.12 -23.65 9.62
CA GLU A 225 -1.85 -23.25 8.22
C GLU A 225 -3.07 -23.24 7.28
N GLY A 226 -4.24 -22.79 7.78
CA GLY A 226 -5.47 -22.75 7.00
C GLY A 226 -6.20 -24.09 6.93
N ARG A 227 -5.77 -25.08 7.72
CA ARG A 227 -6.43 -26.40 7.82
C ARG A 227 -7.22 -26.50 9.11
N GLU A 228 -8.47 -26.95 8.99
CA GLU A 228 -9.26 -27.31 10.16
C GLU A 228 -8.60 -28.46 10.93
N PRO A 229 -8.72 -28.48 12.27
CA PRO A 229 -8.23 -29.59 13.06
C PRO A 229 -8.82 -30.91 12.56
N SER A 230 -7.98 -31.91 12.33
CA SER A 230 -8.48 -33.28 12.09
C SER A 230 -9.16 -33.79 13.35
N ALA A 231 -10.37 -34.32 13.20
CA ALA A 231 -11.13 -34.95 14.28
C ALA A 231 -10.40 -36.18 14.86
#